data_14d5fbfcb56081f10aea1d6540245768
#
_entry.id   14d5fbfcb56081f10aea1d6540245768
#
_cell.length_a   1.000
_cell.length_b   1.000
_cell.length_c   1.000
_cell.angle_alpha   90.00
_cell.angle_beta   90.00
_cell.angle_gamma   90.00
#
_symmetry.space_group_name_H-M   'P 1'
#
loop_
_entity.id
_entity.type
_entity.pdbx_description
1 polymer ?
#
loop_
_entity_poly.entity_id
_entity_poly.type
_entity_poly.pdbx_seq_one_letter_code
_entity_poly.pdbx_strand_id
1 'polypeptide(L)'
;MTQKAHALDRWIRNDFKAMNTELEELYFNHLDSTESLGDGIKTQLVNEGRTLITELLAEGNTDEGFDSGFELLGDVGFYMAACRRHDVTEPSRETRSPLQEASALAMQLGASLGVIPRFASCHLETHNRAVNGEYKTFTSLADEKTFIDYNTRGVFSFIRASEALRNCLPLGVSHPITYDLLYSAKIALEEVYASNATLFDQLDINRFFYCVRPYYRPHRVGLHEYRGANAGDFAGINVIDLLLGVCKADDPYYSQLLVD
;
A
#
# COMPACT_ATOMS: atom_id res chain seq x y z
N MET A 1 -17.23 -5.37 10.02
CA MET A 1 -16.40 -4.50 10.90
C MET A 1 -17.17 -4.11 12.14
N THR A 2 -16.52 -4.13 13.32
CA THR A 2 -17.11 -3.67 14.58
C THR A 2 -17.31 -2.15 14.58
N GLN A 3 -18.04 -1.62 15.55
CA GLN A 3 -18.27 -0.18 15.68
C GLN A 3 -16.96 0.60 15.85
N LYS A 4 -15.98 0.03 16.57
CA LYS A 4 -14.66 0.65 16.79
C LYS A 4 -13.79 0.58 15.55
N ALA A 5 -13.84 -0.51 14.79
CA ALA A 5 -13.17 -0.60 13.49
C ALA A 5 -13.73 0.44 12.49
N HIS A 6 -15.05 0.64 12.47
CA HIS A 6 -15.66 1.73 11.70
C HIS A 6 -15.24 3.13 12.19
N ALA A 7 -14.94 3.30 13.48
CA ALA A 7 -14.46 4.57 13.99
C ALA A 7 -13.05 4.87 13.47
N LEU A 8 -12.15 3.88 13.47
CA LEU A 8 -10.81 4.02 12.90
C LEU A 8 -10.86 4.28 11.39
N ASP A 9 -11.67 3.52 10.62
CA ASP A 9 -11.85 3.74 9.17
C ASP A 9 -12.32 5.17 8.87
N ARG A 10 -13.32 5.67 9.60
CA ARG A 10 -13.80 7.06 9.44
C ARG A 10 -12.73 8.09 9.75
N TRP A 11 -11.95 7.86 10.81
CA TRP A 11 -10.87 8.76 11.19
C TRP A 11 -9.79 8.80 10.10
N ILE A 12 -9.39 7.66 9.56
CA ILE A 12 -8.42 7.58 8.43
C ILE A 12 -8.92 8.38 7.22
N ARG A 13 -10.22 8.28 6.92
CA ARG A 13 -10.82 8.98 5.76
C ARG A 13 -10.96 10.49 5.94
N ASN A 14 -10.98 11.02 7.18
CA ASN A 14 -11.28 12.40 7.47
C ASN A 14 -10.15 13.10 8.23
N ASP A 15 -10.12 13.02 9.55
CA ASP A 15 -9.21 13.81 10.38
C ASP A 15 -7.74 13.46 10.15
N PHE A 16 -7.41 12.17 10.02
CA PHE A 16 -6.09 11.70 9.67
C PHE A 16 -5.63 12.29 8.32
N LYS A 17 -6.47 12.19 7.30
CA LYS A 17 -6.18 12.73 5.96
C LYS A 17 -5.99 14.25 6.01
N ALA A 18 -6.82 14.97 6.77
CA ALA A 18 -6.69 16.41 6.92
C ALA A 18 -5.38 16.81 7.62
N MET A 19 -5.02 16.14 8.73
CA MET A 19 -3.77 16.39 9.46
C MET A 19 -2.54 16.12 8.60
N ASN A 20 -2.51 15.01 7.87
CA ASN A 20 -1.41 14.72 6.96
C ASN A 20 -1.30 15.77 5.84
N THR A 21 -2.43 16.20 5.28
CA THR A 21 -2.43 17.23 4.23
C THR A 21 -1.81 18.53 4.74
N GLU A 22 -2.22 18.96 5.94
CA GLU A 22 -1.69 20.18 6.58
C GLU A 22 -0.18 20.06 6.83
N LEU A 23 0.29 18.91 7.32
CA LEU A 23 1.72 18.64 7.51
C LEU A 23 2.49 18.68 6.20
N GLU A 24 1.99 18.03 5.13
CA GLU A 24 2.67 18.04 3.84
C GLU A 24 2.72 19.40 3.19
N GLU A 25 1.66 20.23 3.31
CA GLU A 25 1.69 21.62 2.86
C GLU A 25 2.72 22.43 3.65
N LEU A 26 2.79 22.21 4.95
CA LEU A 26 3.77 22.87 5.80
C LEU A 26 5.20 22.50 5.41
N TYR A 27 5.48 21.21 5.18
CA TYR A 27 6.80 20.75 4.75
C TYR A 27 7.18 21.27 3.37
N PHE A 28 6.26 21.21 2.41
CA PHE A 28 6.49 21.64 1.05
C PHE A 28 6.80 23.15 0.95
N ASN A 29 6.17 23.94 1.81
CA ASN A 29 6.44 25.38 1.86
C ASN A 29 7.74 25.74 2.61
N HIS A 30 8.38 24.77 3.28
CA HIS A 30 9.57 24.99 4.11
C HIS A 30 10.65 23.93 3.84
N LEU A 31 10.85 23.53 2.57
CA LEU A 31 11.82 22.48 2.18
C LEU A 31 13.26 22.73 2.66
N ASP A 32 13.65 23.99 2.82
CA ASP A 32 14.99 24.38 3.28
C ASP A 32 15.09 24.51 4.81
N SER A 33 14.00 24.26 5.54
CA SER A 33 14.02 24.38 7.00
C SER A 33 14.65 23.15 7.65
N THR A 34 15.48 23.38 8.65
CA THR A 34 16.04 22.34 9.53
C THR A 34 15.26 22.20 10.84
N GLU A 35 14.25 23.03 11.05
CA GLU A 35 13.42 22.99 12.25
C GLU A 35 12.34 21.91 12.17
N SER A 36 11.97 21.35 13.32
CA SER A 36 10.81 20.47 13.42
C SER A 36 9.53 21.27 13.19
N LEU A 37 8.76 20.87 12.18
CA LEU A 37 7.53 21.55 11.79
C LEU A 37 6.31 20.71 12.18
N GLY A 38 5.24 21.37 12.64
CA GLY A 38 3.94 20.76 12.87
C GLY A 38 3.84 19.84 14.09
N ASP A 39 4.66 20.03 15.13
CA ASP A 39 4.72 19.16 16.32
C ASP A 39 3.38 19.00 17.03
N GLY A 40 2.55 20.05 17.04
CA GLY A 40 1.19 19.98 17.59
C GLY A 40 0.30 19.00 16.81
N ILE A 41 0.34 19.08 15.48
CA ILE A 41 -0.45 18.20 14.59
C ILE A 41 0.06 16.76 14.69
N LYS A 42 1.39 16.56 14.70
CA LYS A 42 1.99 15.22 14.89
C LYS A 42 1.55 14.59 16.21
N THR A 43 1.57 15.39 17.29
CA THR A 43 1.13 14.94 18.62
C THR A 43 -0.36 14.56 18.61
N GLN A 44 -1.20 15.34 17.97
CA GLN A 44 -2.62 15.05 17.81
C GLN A 44 -2.84 13.75 17.03
N LEU A 45 -2.21 13.61 15.87
CA LEU A 45 -2.27 12.42 15.02
C LEU A 45 -1.90 11.15 15.79
N VAL A 46 -0.80 11.19 16.55
CA VAL A 46 -0.35 10.06 17.36
C VAL A 46 -1.34 9.73 18.46
N ASN A 47 -1.84 10.72 19.19
CA ASN A 47 -2.73 10.50 20.33
C ASN A 47 -4.10 9.97 19.90
N GLU A 48 -4.69 10.53 18.84
CA GLU A 48 -5.97 10.09 18.33
C GLU A 48 -5.89 8.66 17.79
N GLY A 49 -4.88 8.37 16.94
CA GLY A 49 -4.67 7.02 16.40
C GLY A 49 -4.39 5.99 17.49
N ARG A 50 -3.56 6.33 18.48
CA ARG A 50 -3.29 5.46 19.65
C ARG A 50 -4.57 5.18 20.43
N THR A 51 -5.41 6.15 20.66
CA THR A 51 -6.67 5.99 21.40
C THR A 51 -7.58 4.99 20.69
N LEU A 52 -7.83 5.20 19.39
CA LEU A 52 -8.69 4.34 18.57
C LEU A 52 -8.17 2.90 18.52
N ILE A 53 -6.86 2.73 18.34
CA ILE A 53 -6.21 1.41 18.28
C ILE A 53 -6.23 0.71 19.65
N THR A 54 -6.03 1.42 20.73
CA THR A 54 -6.12 0.87 22.11
C THR A 54 -7.53 0.37 22.39
N GLU A 55 -8.55 1.07 21.96
CA GLU A 55 -9.93 0.63 22.08
C GLU A 55 -10.22 -0.64 21.28
N LEU A 56 -9.65 -0.78 20.09
CA LEU A 56 -9.74 -1.99 19.27
C LEU A 56 -9.06 -3.18 19.93
N LEU A 57 -7.87 -3.01 20.47
CA LEU A 57 -7.16 -4.05 21.23
C LEU A 57 -7.99 -4.55 22.42
N ALA A 58 -8.65 -3.65 23.13
CA ALA A 58 -9.51 -4.00 24.26
C ALA A 58 -10.77 -4.78 23.84
N GLU A 59 -11.19 -4.69 22.59
CA GLU A 59 -12.31 -5.45 22.02
C GLU A 59 -11.98 -6.94 21.85
N GLY A 60 -10.71 -7.29 21.63
CA GLY A 60 -10.22 -8.65 21.45
C GLY A 60 -10.33 -9.12 20.00
N ASN A 61 -11.42 -9.78 19.61
CA ASN A 61 -11.65 -10.17 18.22
C ASN A 61 -12.19 -8.99 17.41
N THR A 62 -11.39 -8.49 16.48
CA THR A 62 -11.68 -7.30 15.68
C THR A 62 -11.95 -7.62 14.21
N ASP A 63 -11.73 -8.87 13.79
CA ASP A 63 -11.99 -9.34 12.43
C ASP A 63 -13.35 -10.06 12.34
N GLU A 64 -14.12 -9.71 11.33
CA GLU A 64 -15.37 -10.36 10.95
C GLU A 64 -15.18 -11.05 9.58
N GLY A 65 -14.15 -11.86 9.46
CA GLY A 65 -13.69 -12.50 8.23
C GLY A 65 -12.54 -11.79 7.54
N PHE A 66 -11.99 -12.45 6.50
CA PHE A 66 -10.75 -12.03 5.84
C PHE A 66 -10.82 -10.58 5.34
N ASP A 67 -11.85 -10.22 4.57
CA ASP A 67 -11.92 -8.88 3.96
C ASP A 67 -11.96 -7.77 5.00
N SER A 68 -12.78 -7.93 6.06
CA SER A 68 -12.88 -6.94 7.14
C SER A 68 -11.59 -6.82 7.95
N GLY A 69 -10.97 -7.95 8.28
CA GLY A 69 -9.70 -7.96 9.02
C GLY A 69 -8.56 -7.41 8.19
N PHE A 70 -8.52 -7.71 6.89
CA PHE A 70 -7.49 -7.21 5.98
C PHE A 70 -7.64 -5.71 5.72
N GLU A 71 -8.86 -5.20 5.60
CA GLU A 71 -9.13 -3.76 5.53
C GLU A 71 -8.67 -3.06 6.82
N LEU A 72 -8.97 -3.62 8.00
CA LEU A 72 -8.53 -3.08 9.29
C LEU A 72 -7.00 -3.10 9.42
N LEU A 73 -6.34 -4.16 8.94
CA LEU A 73 -4.87 -4.21 8.88
C LEU A 73 -4.31 -3.07 8.01
N GLY A 74 -4.98 -2.75 6.91
CA GLY A 74 -4.67 -1.59 6.08
C GLY A 74 -4.79 -0.28 6.84
N ASP A 75 -5.84 -0.07 7.63
CA ASP A 75 -6.05 1.14 8.43
C ASP A 75 -4.94 1.34 9.48
N VAL A 76 -4.57 0.26 10.18
CA VAL A 76 -3.40 0.29 11.09
C VAL A 76 -2.12 0.62 10.32
N GLY A 77 -1.97 0.08 9.11
CA GLY A 77 -0.85 0.34 8.21
C GLY A 77 -0.77 1.81 7.77
N PHE A 78 -1.89 2.44 7.40
CA PHE A 78 -1.97 3.88 7.11
C PHE A 78 -1.45 4.71 8.29
N TYR A 79 -1.95 4.45 9.49
CA TYR A 79 -1.50 5.15 10.69
C TYR A 79 0.01 4.98 10.94
N MET A 80 0.53 3.75 10.91
CA MET A 80 1.95 3.50 11.16
C MET A 80 2.85 4.11 10.08
N ALA A 81 2.42 4.11 8.81
CA ALA A 81 3.16 4.73 7.71
C ALA A 81 3.21 6.25 7.86
N ALA A 82 2.13 6.91 8.27
CA ALA A 82 2.12 8.34 8.57
C ALA A 82 3.02 8.69 9.75
N CYS A 83 2.96 7.95 10.86
CA CYS A 83 3.86 8.14 11.98
C CYS A 83 5.34 8.06 11.57
N ARG A 84 5.69 7.14 10.65
CA ARG A 84 7.04 7.03 10.11
C ARG A 84 7.37 8.20 9.16
N ARG A 85 6.42 8.66 8.36
CA ARG A 85 6.60 9.83 7.49
C ARG A 85 6.92 11.09 8.29
N HIS A 86 6.29 11.26 9.44
CA HIS A 86 6.43 12.44 10.29
C HIS A 86 7.50 12.29 11.38
N ASP A 87 8.41 11.32 11.22
CA ASP A 87 9.54 11.06 12.11
C ASP A 87 9.16 10.79 13.59
N VAL A 88 7.93 10.31 13.82
CA VAL A 88 7.47 9.84 15.13
C VAL A 88 8.11 8.50 15.49
N THR A 89 8.43 7.69 14.50
CA THR A 89 9.06 6.37 14.62
C THR A 89 10.12 6.17 13.53
N GLU A 90 11.24 5.54 13.91
CA GLU A 90 12.30 5.15 12.98
C GLU A 90 12.65 3.66 13.21
N PRO A 91 11.90 2.74 12.61
CA PRO A 91 12.01 1.30 12.89
C PRO A 91 13.41 0.70 12.69
N SER A 92 14.24 1.29 11.83
CA SER A 92 15.62 0.85 11.59
C SER A 92 16.57 1.13 12.77
N ARG A 93 16.21 2.06 13.64
CA ARG A 93 17.02 2.51 14.79
C ARG A 93 16.45 2.10 16.15
N GLU A 94 15.20 1.68 16.18
CA GLU A 94 14.48 1.36 17.40
C GLU A 94 14.64 -0.11 17.77
N THR A 95 14.96 -0.36 19.02
CA THR A 95 14.93 -1.73 19.59
C THR A 95 13.51 -2.15 19.98
N ARG A 96 12.62 -1.18 20.17
CA ARG A 96 11.22 -1.38 20.53
C ARG A 96 10.38 -0.28 19.88
N SER A 97 9.29 -0.68 19.21
CA SER A 97 8.39 0.28 18.55
C SER A 97 7.77 1.25 19.58
N PRO A 98 7.76 2.57 19.33
CA PRO A 98 7.01 3.52 20.14
C PRO A 98 5.49 3.40 19.90
N LEU A 99 5.07 2.70 18.83
CA LEU A 99 3.68 2.43 18.46
C LEU A 99 3.31 1.00 18.89
N GLN A 100 3.43 0.68 20.19
CA GLN A 100 3.26 -0.68 20.70
C GLN A 100 1.85 -1.23 20.45
N GLU A 101 0.84 -0.39 20.64
CA GLU A 101 -0.57 -0.75 20.46
C GLU A 101 -0.86 -1.09 18.99
N ALA A 102 -0.38 -0.27 18.07
CA ALA A 102 -0.52 -0.51 16.63
C ALA A 102 0.24 -1.78 16.18
N SER A 103 1.44 -1.98 16.70
CA SER A 103 2.23 -3.19 16.43
C SER A 103 1.50 -4.44 16.97
N ALA A 104 0.94 -4.37 18.18
CA ALA A 104 0.21 -5.49 18.76
C ALA A 104 -1.06 -5.83 17.97
N LEU A 105 -1.84 -4.81 17.57
CA LEU A 105 -3.04 -5.01 16.75
C LEU A 105 -2.70 -5.57 15.37
N ALA A 106 -1.67 -5.04 14.70
CA ALA A 106 -1.20 -5.56 13.41
C ALA A 106 -0.78 -7.03 13.50
N MET A 107 -0.04 -7.41 14.55
CA MET A 107 0.37 -8.81 14.79
C MET A 107 -0.82 -9.72 15.07
N GLN A 108 -1.79 -9.27 15.84
CA GLN A 108 -3.02 -10.02 16.10
C GLN A 108 -3.81 -10.27 14.82
N LEU A 109 -4.03 -9.23 14.01
CA LEU A 109 -4.71 -9.32 12.72
C LEU A 109 -3.95 -10.21 11.74
N GLY A 110 -2.63 -10.01 11.60
CA GLY A 110 -1.80 -10.84 10.73
C GLY A 110 -1.86 -12.33 11.11
N ALA A 111 -1.81 -12.65 12.40
CA ALA A 111 -1.92 -14.01 12.89
C ALA A 111 -3.31 -14.61 12.63
N SER A 112 -4.38 -13.84 12.84
CA SER A 112 -5.77 -14.27 12.58
C SER A 112 -6.01 -14.54 11.08
N LEU A 113 -5.48 -13.68 10.22
CA LEU A 113 -5.68 -13.76 8.77
C LEU A 113 -4.69 -14.70 8.06
N GLY A 114 -3.63 -15.13 8.74
CA GLY A 114 -2.55 -15.91 8.13
C GLY A 114 -1.71 -15.10 7.13
N VAL A 115 -1.55 -13.79 7.36
CA VAL A 115 -0.77 -12.89 6.50
C VAL A 115 0.33 -12.18 7.29
N ILE A 116 1.35 -11.70 6.58
CA ILE A 116 2.37 -10.83 7.17
C ILE A 116 1.71 -9.49 7.53
N PRO A 117 1.84 -9.02 8.79
CA PRO A 117 1.20 -7.78 9.26
C PRO A 117 1.94 -6.54 8.74
N ARG A 118 1.83 -6.29 7.44
CA ARG A 118 2.48 -5.17 6.76
C ARG A 118 1.49 -4.33 5.96
N PHE A 119 1.80 -3.07 5.81
CA PHE A 119 1.16 -2.21 4.83
C PHE A 119 1.70 -2.53 3.43
N ALA A 120 0.84 -2.92 2.52
CA ALA A 120 1.20 -3.34 1.18
C ALA A 120 0.39 -2.58 0.11
N SER A 121 0.83 -2.63 -1.14
CA SER A 121 0.17 -1.96 -2.28
C SER A 121 -1.32 -2.27 -2.39
N CYS A 122 -1.72 -3.51 -2.08
CA CYS A 122 -3.12 -3.90 -2.12
C CYS A 122 -4.03 -3.10 -1.17
N HIS A 123 -3.52 -2.57 -0.05
CA HIS A 123 -4.28 -1.70 0.84
C HIS A 123 -4.53 -0.29 0.26
N LEU A 124 -3.75 0.11 -0.75
CA LEU A 124 -3.96 1.36 -1.49
C LEU A 124 -4.82 1.15 -2.74
N GLU A 125 -4.84 -0.05 -3.30
CA GLU A 125 -5.35 -0.34 -4.63
C GLU A 125 -6.53 -1.33 -4.59
N THR A 126 -6.23 -2.63 -4.56
CA THR A 126 -7.25 -3.68 -4.75
C THR A 126 -8.17 -3.91 -3.54
N HIS A 127 -7.74 -3.54 -2.34
CA HIS A 127 -8.49 -3.68 -1.08
C HIS A 127 -8.76 -2.32 -0.42
N ASN A 128 -8.71 -1.24 -1.17
CA ASN A 128 -9.06 0.10 -0.72
C ASN A 128 -10.50 0.42 -1.10
N ARG A 129 -11.44 -0.03 -0.29
CA ARG A 129 -12.87 0.14 -0.57
C ARG A 129 -13.27 1.61 -0.55
N ALA A 130 -13.91 2.07 -1.63
CA ALA A 130 -14.51 3.39 -1.68
C ALA A 130 -15.80 3.45 -0.83
N VAL A 131 -15.96 4.55 -0.08
CA VAL A 131 -17.20 4.91 0.61
C VAL A 131 -17.66 6.24 0.06
N ASN A 132 -18.88 6.31 -0.45
CA ASN A 132 -19.42 7.49 -1.15
C ASN A 132 -18.54 7.99 -2.31
N GLY A 133 -17.89 7.05 -3.01
CA GLY A 133 -17.00 7.36 -4.13
C GLY A 133 -15.57 7.77 -3.74
N GLU A 134 -15.25 7.84 -2.43
CA GLU A 134 -13.92 8.18 -1.92
C GLU A 134 -13.24 6.96 -1.27
N TYR A 135 -12.04 6.64 -1.72
CA TYR A 135 -11.17 5.65 -1.10
C TYR A 135 -10.18 6.31 -0.12
N LYS A 136 -9.50 5.49 0.69
CA LYS A 136 -8.53 5.99 1.68
C LYS A 136 -7.25 6.47 1.00
N THR A 137 -6.75 7.61 1.46
CA THR A 137 -5.47 8.22 1.07
C THR A 137 -4.76 8.75 2.30
N PHE A 138 -3.46 8.98 2.22
CA PHE A 138 -2.72 9.67 3.29
C PHE A 138 -3.09 11.14 3.34
N THR A 139 -3.25 11.77 2.19
CA THR A 139 -3.51 13.19 2.03
C THR A 139 -4.71 13.45 1.12
N SER A 140 -5.17 14.68 1.05
CA SER A 140 -6.14 15.15 0.04
C SER A 140 -5.49 15.72 -1.21
N LEU A 141 -4.17 15.57 -1.38
CA LEU A 141 -3.45 16.07 -2.55
C LEU A 141 -3.90 15.36 -3.83
N ALA A 142 -4.13 16.13 -4.87
CA ALA A 142 -4.56 15.60 -6.17
C ALA A 142 -3.57 14.59 -6.75
N ASP A 143 -2.26 14.81 -6.50
CA ASP A 143 -1.18 13.96 -6.97
C ASP A 143 -1.21 12.56 -6.34
N GLU A 144 -1.59 12.44 -5.06
CA GLU A 144 -1.78 11.13 -4.43
C GLU A 144 -2.93 10.37 -5.08
N LYS A 145 -4.06 11.04 -5.29
CA LYS A 145 -5.22 10.45 -5.95
C LYS A 145 -4.89 10.00 -7.37
N THR A 146 -4.25 10.87 -8.15
CA THR A 146 -3.79 10.57 -9.51
C THR A 146 -2.87 9.35 -9.51
N PHE A 147 -1.91 9.32 -8.59
CA PHE A 147 -0.97 8.19 -8.45
C PHE A 147 -1.70 6.88 -8.14
N ILE A 148 -2.58 6.85 -7.16
CA ILE A 148 -3.34 5.64 -6.78
C ILE A 148 -4.24 5.20 -7.93
N ASP A 149 -4.99 6.10 -8.56
CA ASP A 149 -5.92 5.77 -9.66
C ASP A 149 -5.21 5.09 -10.84
N TYR A 150 -4.08 5.63 -11.30
CA TYR A 150 -3.34 5.05 -12.43
C TYR A 150 -2.59 3.78 -12.05
N ASN A 151 -2.02 3.69 -10.84
CA ASN A 151 -1.42 2.44 -10.35
C ASN A 151 -2.46 1.33 -10.23
N THR A 152 -3.64 1.62 -9.66
CA THR A 152 -4.73 0.65 -9.54
C THR A 152 -5.15 0.11 -10.92
N ARG A 153 -5.28 0.95 -11.94
CA ARG A 153 -5.55 0.52 -13.31
C ARG A 153 -4.45 -0.39 -13.84
N GLY A 154 -3.18 -0.01 -13.63
CA GLY A 154 -2.02 -0.82 -14.00
C GLY A 154 -2.03 -2.19 -13.33
N VAL A 155 -2.32 -2.25 -12.03
CA VAL A 155 -2.40 -3.50 -11.26
C VAL A 155 -3.49 -4.43 -11.82
N PHE A 156 -4.69 -3.92 -12.09
CA PHE A 156 -5.75 -4.74 -12.70
C PHE A 156 -5.38 -5.22 -14.11
N SER A 157 -4.67 -4.41 -14.88
CA SER A 157 -4.19 -4.82 -16.20
C SER A 157 -3.09 -5.89 -16.11
N PHE A 158 -2.18 -5.81 -15.13
CA PHE A 158 -1.21 -6.88 -14.85
C PHE A 158 -1.90 -8.18 -14.42
N ILE A 159 -2.94 -8.11 -13.58
CA ILE A 159 -3.73 -9.29 -13.18
C ILE A 159 -4.35 -9.96 -14.42
N ARG A 160 -5.02 -9.18 -15.30
CA ARG A 160 -5.61 -9.70 -16.54
C ARG A 160 -4.57 -10.33 -17.47
N ALA A 161 -3.41 -9.70 -17.63
CA ALA A 161 -2.32 -10.25 -18.43
C ALA A 161 -1.80 -11.57 -17.85
N SER A 162 -1.58 -11.62 -16.53
CA SER A 162 -1.12 -12.83 -15.83
C SER A 162 -2.12 -13.97 -15.95
N GLU A 163 -3.41 -13.71 -15.81
CA GLU A 163 -4.46 -14.73 -15.97
C GLU A 163 -4.52 -15.26 -17.40
N ALA A 164 -4.46 -14.40 -18.40
CA ALA A 164 -4.45 -14.80 -19.80
C ALA A 164 -3.25 -15.68 -20.10
N LEU A 165 -2.04 -15.29 -19.68
CA LEU A 165 -0.81 -16.07 -19.86
C LEU A 165 -0.86 -17.41 -19.11
N ARG A 166 -1.36 -17.43 -17.88
CA ARG A 166 -1.53 -18.66 -17.09
C ARG A 166 -2.43 -19.67 -17.78
N ASN A 167 -3.51 -19.19 -18.42
CA ASN A 167 -4.44 -20.04 -19.15
C ASN A 167 -3.85 -20.61 -20.45
N CYS A 168 -2.71 -20.10 -20.94
CA CYS A 168 -1.97 -20.71 -22.05
C CYS A 168 -1.24 -21.99 -21.64
N LEU A 169 -0.82 -22.14 -20.38
CA LEU A 169 0.00 -23.26 -19.91
C LEU A 169 -0.65 -24.65 -20.18
N PRO A 170 -1.93 -24.89 -19.81
CA PRO A 170 -2.55 -26.19 -20.05
C PRO A 170 -2.86 -26.46 -21.52
N LEU A 171 -2.95 -25.41 -22.35
CA LEU A 171 -3.30 -25.53 -23.77
C LEU A 171 -2.07 -25.74 -24.65
N GLY A 172 -0.94 -25.17 -24.26
CA GLY A 172 0.27 -25.10 -25.09
C GLY A 172 0.18 -24.04 -26.19
N VAL A 173 1.35 -23.66 -26.73
CA VAL A 173 1.46 -22.52 -27.67
C VAL A 173 0.82 -22.74 -29.02
N SER A 174 0.65 -24.04 -29.45
CA SER A 174 0.06 -24.37 -30.73
C SER A 174 -1.46 -24.46 -30.72
N HIS A 175 -2.10 -24.32 -29.58
CA HIS A 175 -3.54 -24.40 -29.49
C HIS A 175 -4.19 -23.10 -30.03
N PRO A 176 -5.25 -23.16 -30.87
CA PRO A 176 -5.83 -21.98 -31.47
C PRO A 176 -6.24 -20.87 -30.46
N ILE A 177 -6.84 -21.27 -29.33
CA ILE A 177 -7.24 -20.33 -28.27
C ILE A 177 -6.05 -19.60 -27.64
N THR A 178 -4.87 -20.20 -27.66
CA THR A 178 -3.66 -19.58 -27.10
C THR A 178 -3.32 -18.26 -27.80
N TYR A 179 -3.58 -18.16 -29.10
CA TYR A 179 -3.41 -16.89 -29.82
C TYR A 179 -4.27 -15.78 -29.23
N ASP A 180 -5.55 -16.06 -28.96
CA ASP A 180 -6.47 -15.06 -28.40
C ASP A 180 -6.09 -14.67 -26.97
N LEU A 181 -5.60 -15.63 -26.18
CA LEU A 181 -5.11 -15.40 -24.82
C LEU A 181 -3.84 -14.52 -24.83
N LEU A 182 -2.88 -14.81 -25.70
CA LEU A 182 -1.67 -13.99 -25.85
C LEU A 182 -2.01 -12.59 -26.35
N TYR A 183 -2.98 -12.47 -27.26
CA TYR A 183 -3.45 -11.18 -27.73
C TYR A 183 -4.14 -10.38 -26.60
N SER A 184 -4.94 -11.04 -25.76
CA SER A 184 -5.56 -10.43 -24.59
C SER A 184 -4.52 -9.95 -23.57
N ALA A 185 -3.48 -10.75 -23.32
CA ALA A 185 -2.35 -10.37 -22.47
C ALA A 185 -1.62 -9.13 -23.01
N LYS A 186 -1.37 -9.11 -24.34
CA LYS A 186 -0.75 -7.96 -25.00
C LYS A 186 -1.55 -6.68 -24.81
N ILE A 187 -2.87 -6.71 -25.05
CA ILE A 187 -3.75 -5.56 -24.86
C ILE A 187 -3.69 -5.06 -23.40
N ALA A 188 -3.74 -5.97 -22.43
CA ALA A 188 -3.66 -5.61 -21.03
C ALA A 188 -2.32 -4.93 -20.68
N LEU A 189 -1.20 -5.38 -21.25
CA LEU A 189 0.10 -4.73 -21.07
C LEU A 189 0.22 -3.38 -21.79
N GLU A 190 -0.44 -3.22 -22.95
CA GLU A 190 -0.54 -1.91 -23.61
C GLU A 190 -1.33 -0.90 -22.76
N GLU A 191 -2.35 -1.35 -22.04
CA GLU A 191 -3.08 -0.49 -21.08
C GLU A 191 -2.20 -0.08 -19.88
N VAL A 192 -1.31 -0.96 -19.39
CA VAL A 192 -0.33 -0.58 -18.36
C VAL A 192 0.56 0.54 -18.88
N TYR A 193 1.10 0.38 -20.09
CA TYR A 193 1.93 1.40 -20.72
C TYR A 193 1.20 2.74 -20.85
N ALA A 194 -0.04 2.73 -21.36
CA ALA A 194 -0.86 3.93 -21.54
C ALA A 194 -1.17 4.60 -20.19
N SER A 195 -1.50 3.82 -19.16
CA SER A 195 -1.76 4.32 -17.80
C SER A 195 -0.52 5.00 -17.22
N ASN A 196 0.66 4.39 -17.35
CA ASN A 196 1.90 4.98 -16.88
C ASN A 196 2.26 6.27 -17.63
N ALA A 197 2.12 6.29 -18.96
CA ALA A 197 2.36 7.49 -19.75
C ALA A 197 1.45 8.65 -19.29
N THR A 198 0.17 8.38 -19.09
CA THR A 198 -0.78 9.39 -18.62
C THR A 198 -0.49 9.84 -17.19
N LEU A 199 -0.08 8.93 -16.32
CA LEU A 199 0.34 9.26 -14.96
C LEU A 199 1.49 10.27 -14.96
N PHE A 200 2.54 10.02 -15.74
CA PHE A 200 3.68 10.94 -15.83
C PHE A 200 3.32 12.31 -16.41
N ASP A 201 2.35 12.38 -17.34
CA ASP A 201 1.88 13.63 -17.91
C ASP A 201 1.03 14.46 -16.93
N GLN A 202 0.32 13.81 -16.00
CA GLN A 202 -0.62 14.47 -15.08
C GLN A 202 -0.05 14.76 -13.69
N LEU A 203 1.02 14.07 -13.29
CA LEU A 203 1.58 14.15 -11.96
C LEU A 203 2.51 15.37 -11.82
N ASP A 204 2.29 16.20 -10.79
CA ASP A 204 3.34 17.10 -10.35
C ASP A 204 4.44 16.29 -9.64
N ILE A 205 5.55 16.10 -10.35
CA ILE A 205 6.67 15.26 -9.89
C ILE A 205 7.23 15.76 -8.56
N ASN A 206 7.31 17.06 -8.33
CA ASN A 206 7.85 17.63 -7.10
C ASN A 206 6.88 17.40 -5.93
N ARG A 207 5.60 17.69 -6.13
CA ARG A 207 4.57 17.43 -5.11
C ARG A 207 4.52 15.94 -4.74
N PHE A 208 4.50 15.08 -5.73
CA PHE A 208 4.53 13.63 -5.50
C PHE A 208 5.80 13.21 -4.73
N PHE A 209 6.97 13.64 -5.19
CA PHE A 209 8.25 13.23 -4.60
C PHE A 209 8.40 13.65 -3.14
N TYR A 210 8.01 14.89 -2.80
CA TYR A 210 8.17 15.43 -1.45
C TYR A 210 7.01 15.15 -0.52
N CYS A 211 5.76 15.06 -1.03
CA CYS A 211 4.56 15.00 -0.19
C CYS A 211 3.84 13.64 -0.19
N VAL A 212 4.06 12.79 -1.20
CA VAL A 212 3.33 11.51 -1.34
C VAL A 212 4.26 10.31 -1.20
N ARG A 213 5.34 10.27 -1.99
CA ARG A 213 6.30 9.17 -1.98
C ARG A 213 6.86 8.80 -0.59
N PRO A 214 7.09 9.75 0.33
CA PRO A 214 7.64 9.43 1.65
C PRO A 214 6.79 8.51 2.52
N TYR A 215 5.49 8.37 2.25
CA TYR A 215 4.62 7.39 2.95
C TYR A 215 4.90 5.95 2.54
N TYR A 216 5.50 5.73 1.37
CA TYR A 216 5.76 4.40 0.78
C TYR A 216 7.17 3.87 1.08
N ARG A 217 7.77 4.31 2.19
CA ARG A 217 9.10 3.85 2.61
C ARG A 217 9.08 2.37 3.03
N PRO A 218 10.20 1.64 2.89
CA PRO A 218 10.37 0.32 3.48
C PRO A 218 10.05 0.32 4.97
N HIS A 219 9.61 -0.81 5.48
CA HIS A 219 9.26 -0.94 6.90
C HIS A 219 9.65 -2.32 7.43
N ARG A 220 9.83 -2.42 8.74
CA ARG A 220 10.24 -3.63 9.41
C ARG A 220 9.07 -4.32 10.11
N VAL A 221 8.99 -5.63 9.95
CA VAL A 221 8.08 -6.50 10.71
C VAL A 221 8.93 -7.56 11.39
N GLY A 222 8.98 -7.54 12.71
CA GLY A 222 9.91 -8.41 13.46
C GLY A 222 11.37 -8.11 13.11
N LEU A 223 12.07 -9.13 12.59
CA LEU A 223 13.47 -9.02 12.16
C LEU A 223 13.64 -8.77 10.65
N HIS A 224 12.57 -8.82 9.90
CA HIS A 224 12.58 -8.68 8.43
C HIS A 224 12.21 -7.27 8.00
N GLU A 225 12.94 -6.74 7.03
CA GLU A 225 12.61 -5.50 6.35
C GLU A 225 11.84 -5.83 5.07
N TYR A 226 10.70 -5.16 4.88
CA TYR A 226 9.87 -5.29 3.70
C TYR A 226 9.92 -4.01 2.90
N ARG A 227 9.88 -4.14 1.58
CA ARG A 227 9.75 -2.99 0.69
C ARG A 227 8.44 -2.25 0.94
N GLY A 228 8.47 -0.96 0.73
CA GLY A 228 7.29 -0.11 0.86
C GLY A 228 6.20 -0.45 -0.16
N ALA A 229 4.99 0.00 0.09
CA ALA A 229 3.92 -0.08 -0.89
C ALA A 229 4.35 0.56 -2.22
N ASN A 230 3.91 -0.02 -3.33
CA ASN A 230 4.25 0.43 -4.70
C ASN A 230 5.76 0.46 -5.01
N ALA A 231 6.55 -0.38 -4.34
CA ALA A 231 7.91 -0.66 -4.78
C ALA A 231 7.87 -1.33 -6.16
N GLY A 232 8.83 -0.98 -7.03
CA GLY A 232 8.83 -1.36 -8.45
C GLY A 232 8.97 -2.85 -8.77
N ASP A 233 8.96 -3.72 -7.77
CA ASP A 233 9.00 -5.18 -7.85
C ASP A 233 7.62 -5.81 -7.61
N PHE A 234 6.58 -5.22 -8.15
CA PHE A 234 5.22 -5.73 -8.07
C PHE A 234 5.12 -7.18 -8.55
N ALA A 235 4.46 -8.03 -7.74
CA ALA A 235 4.38 -9.47 -8.01
C ALA A 235 3.82 -9.81 -9.39
N GLY A 236 2.92 -8.99 -9.94
CA GLY A 236 2.37 -9.17 -11.28
C GLY A 236 3.42 -9.13 -12.39
N ILE A 237 4.44 -8.27 -12.27
CA ILE A 237 5.55 -8.20 -13.23
C ILE A 237 6.35 -9.51 -13.19
N ASN A 238 6.73 -9.94 -11.99
CA ASN A 238 7.51 -11.16 -11.81
C ASN A 238 6.77 -12.41 -12.31
N VAL A 239 5.46 -12.50 -12.09
CA VAL A 239 4.63 -13.60 -12.60
C VAL A 239 4.61 -13.60 -14.13
N ILE A 240 4.48 -12.44 -14.78
CA ILE A 240 4.48 -12.32 -16.25
C ILE A 240 5.84 -12.72 -16.81
N ASP A 241 6.94 -12.28 -16.20
CA ASP A 241 8.29 -12.64 -16.63
C ASP A 241 8.52 -14.15 -16.57
N LEU A 242 8.07 -14.81 -15.49
CA LEU A 242 8.12 -16.26 -15.35
C LEU A 242 7.26 -16.98 -16.40
N LEU A 243 6.03 -16.51 -16.62
CA LEU A 243 5.10 -17.11 -17.59
C LEU A 243 5.57 -16.96 -19.03
N LEU A 244 6.26 -15.88 -19.37
CA LEU A 244 6.85 -15.63 -20.67
C LEU A 244 8.22 -16.30 -20.85
N GLY A 245 8.79 -16.87 -19.79
CA GLY A 245 10.13 -17.45 -19.82
C GLY A 245 11.26 -16.43 -20.01
N VAL A 246 11.00 -15.16 -19.68
CA VAL A 246 12.00 -14.08 -19.76
C VAL A 246 13.05 -14.22 -18.65
N CYS A 247 12.67 -14.87 -17.55
CA CYS A 247 13.55 -15.21 -16.44
C CYS A 247 13.41 -16.69 -16.07
N LYS A 248 14.37 -17.22 -15.33
CA LYS A 248 14.32 -18.57 -14.78
C LYS A 248 13.84 -18.55 -13.34
N ALA A 249 13.09 -19.58 -12.93
CA ALA A 249 12.62 -19.72 -11.56
C ALA A 249 13.75 -19.86 -10.52
N ASP A 250 14.94 -20.30 -10.95
CA ASP A 250 16.15 -20.43 -10.14
C ASP A 250 17.09 -19.21 -10.24
N ASP A 251 16.66 -18.13 -10.90
CA ASP A 251 17.40 -16.89 -10.94
C ASP A 251 17.57 -16.34 -9.51
N PRO A 252 18.78 -15.95 -9.10
CA PRO A 252 19.03 -15.44 -7.74
C PRO A 252 18.14 -14.27 -7.34
N TYR A 253 17.79 -13.40 -8.28
CA TYR A 253 16.90 -12.26 -8.04
C TYR A 253 15.48 -12.74 -7.68
N TYR A 254 14.93 -13.68 -8.45
CA TYR A 254 13.58 -14.20 -8.19
C TYR A 254 13.54 -15.14 -6.98
N SER A 255 14.58 -15.92 -6.75
CA SER A 255 14.69 -16.75 -5.54
C SER A 255 14.67 -15.90 -4.27
N GLN A 256 15.27 -14.72 -4.29
CA GLN A 256 15.26 -13.79 -3.18
C GLN A 256 13.88 -13.13 -2.96
N LEU A 257 13.17 -12.80 -4.05
CA LEU A 257 11.81 -12.22 -3.98
C LEU A 257 10.74 -13.22 -3.50
N LEU A 258 10.94 -14.52 -3.72
CA LEU A 258 9.99 -15.57 -3.30
C LEU A 258 10.15 -15.96 -1.83
N VAL A 259 11.24 -15.56 -1.18
CA VAL A 259 11.53 -15.86 0.23
C VAL A 259 11.17 -14.68 1.13
N ASP A 260 11.13 -13.47 0.63
CA ASP A 260 10.76 -12.24 1.31
C ASP A 260 9.29 -11.88 1.05
#